data_7e4f88b5a859cce9b4d38c876bed01fc
#
_entry.id   7e4f88b5a859cce9b4d38c876bed01fc
#
_cell.length_a   1.000
_cell.length_b   1.000
_cell.length_c   1.000
_cell.angle_alpha   90.00
_cell.angle_beta   90.00
_cell.angle_gamma   90.00
#
_symmetry.space_group_name_H-M   'P 1'
#
loop_
_entity.id
_entity.type
_entity.pdbx_description
1 polymer ?
#
loop_
_entity_poly.entity_id
_entity_poly.type
_entity_poly.pdbx_seq_one_letter_code
_entity_poly.pdbx_strand_id
1 'polypeptide(L)'
;RVAGSPKGRQSFNAPRSKYWNVPLLQGEKVVERPADQTTITRRYTDAAIKFIDAAGDRPFFVYLPHSMPHVPLFASSDHAGRSPRGLYGDVIEEIDANTGRLLEHLRKAGKSDNTLVIFTSDNGPWLAYGAQGGSAGLLRAGKGTTFEGGMRVCTLAWWPGRIPAAKTSAEVITTMDLLPTLCALAGVKAP
;
A
#
# COMPACT_ATOMS: atom_id res chain seq x y z
N ARG A 1 -5.01 20.56 -9.07
CA ARG A 1 -6.16 20.22 -9.93
C ARG A 1 -6.05 20.94 -11.27
N VAL A 2 -6.66 20.36 -12.31
CA VAL A 2 -6.74 20.97 -13.64
C VAL A 2 -7.93 21.93 -13.67
N ALA A 3 -7.82 23.03 -14.42
CA ALA A 3 -8.92 23.96 -14.62
C ALA A 3 -10.16 23.23 -15.19
N GLY A 4 -11.34 23.57 -14.68
CA GLY A 4 -12.61 22.93 -15.08
C GLY A 4 -12.92 21.57 -14.42
N SER A 5 -12.04 21.05 -13.54
CA SER A 5 -12.37 19.85 -12.77
C SER A 5 -13.44 20.13 -11.71
N PRO A 6 -14.33 19.16 -11.40
CA PRO A 6 -15.33 19.32 -10.34
C PRO A 6 -14.69 19.70 -9.01
N LYS A 7 -15.37 20.56 -8.24
CA LYS A 7 -14.91 20.98 -6.90
C LYS A 7 -15.51 20.09 -5.81
N GLY A 8 -14.83 20.03 -4.65
CA GLY A 8 -15.31 19.33 -3.48
C GLY A 8 -15.43 17.81 -3.65
N ARG A 9 -16.36 17.20 -2.93
CA ARG A 9 -16.55 15.74 -2.88
C ARG A 9 -16.85 15.07 -4.23
N GLN A 10 -17.44 15.79 -5.17
CA GLN A 10 -17.77 15.23 -6.50
C GLN A 10 -16.53 14.74 -7.25
N SER A 11 -15.39 15.43 -7.12
CA SER A 11 -14.14 15.00 -7.76
C SER A 11 -13.55 13.73 -7.16
N PHE A 12 -13.93 13.37 -5.93
CA PHE A 12 -13.50 12.14 -5.25
C PHE A 12 -14.49 10.99 -5.48
N ASN A 13 -15.79 11.27 -5.59
CA ASN A 13 -16.80 10.22 -5.79
C ASN A 13 -16.80 9.65 -7.22
N ALA A 14 -16.43 10.47 -8.21
CA ALA A 14 -16.26 10.04 -9.59
C ALA A 14 -14.90 10.52 -10.11
N PRO A 15 -13.81 9.95 -9.62
CA PRO A 15 -12.48 10.43 -9.92
C PRO A 15 -12.11 10.13 -11.38
N ARG A 16 -11.41 11.08 -12.01
CA ARG A 16 -10.79 10.88 -13.33
C ARG A 16 -9.35 11.37 -13.26
N SER A 17 -8.40 10.59 -13.73
CA SER A 17 -6.97 10.93 -13.70
C SER A 17 -6.68 12.34 -14.24
N LYS A 18 -7.40 12.75 -15.29
CA LYS A 18 -7.28 14.09 -15.88
C LYS A 18 -7.63 15.27 -14.96
N TYR A 19 -8.31 15.03 -13.82
CA TYR A 19 -8.60 16.10 -12.86
C TYR A 19 -7.39 16.42 -11.95
N TRP A 20 -6.37 15.57 -12.00
CA TRP A 20 -5.23 15.61 -11.09
C TRP A 20 -3.95 15.67 -11.92
N ASN A 21 -3.34 16.87 -11.98
CA ASN A 21 -2.09 17.06 -12.71
C ASN A 21 -0.89 16.60 -11.85
N VAL A 22 -0.90 15.31 -11.47
CA VAL A 22 0.14 14.70 -10.65
C VAL A 22 1.18 14.06 -11.57
N PRO A 23 2.48 14.37 -11.41
CA PRO A 23 3.52 13.70 -12.17
C PRO A 23 3.82 12.31 -11.61
N LEU A 24 4.19 11.39 -12.48
CA LEU A 24 4.93 10.19 -12.13
C LEU A 24 6.40 10.42 -12.39
N LEU A 25 7.23 10.14 -11.39
CA LEU A 25 8.67 10.31 -11.47
C LEU A 25 9.39 8.95 -11.46
N GLN A 26 10.51 8.89 -12.16
CA GLN A 26 11.49 7.83 -12.02
C GLN A 26 12.84 8.49 -11.69
N GLY A 27 13.29 8.33 -10.46
CA GLY A 27 14.32 9.20 -9.91
C GLY A 27 13.84 10.67 -9.92
N GLU A 28 14.63 11.56 -10.48
CA GLU A 28 14.29 13.00 -10.61
C GLU A 28 13.54 13.33 -11.91
N LYS A 29 13.38 12.37 -12.79
CA LYS A 29 12.77 12.59 -14.12
C LYS A 29 11.27 12.36 -14.07
N VAL A 30 10.50 13.34 -14.55
CA VAL A 30 9.06 13.17 -14.82
C VAL A 30 8.90 12.29 -16.06
N VAL A 31 8.30 11.10 -15.88
CA VAL A 31 8.07 10.13 -16.97
C VAL A 31 6.64 10.20 -17.53
N GLU A 32 5.71 10.75 -16.75
CA GLU A 32 4.31 10.91 -17.18
C GLU A 32 3.64 12.05 -16.42
N ARG A 33 2.80 12.85 -17.10
CA ARG A 33 2.04 13.93 -16.49
C ARG A 33 0.81 14.32 -17.32
N PRO A 34 -0.42 14.26 -16.81
CA PRO A 34 -0.79 13.64 -15.54
C PRO A 34 -0.57 12.13 -15.57
N ALA A 35 -0.18 11.55 -14.43
CA ALA A 35 -0.05 10.12 -14.30
C ALA A 35 -1.42 9.44 -14.39
N ASP A 36 -1.50 8.32 -15.09
CA ASP A 36 -2.70 7.48 -15.10
C ASP A 36 -2.81 6.70 -13.78
N GLN A 37 -3.65 7.23 -12.88
CA GLN A 37 -3.84 6.68 -11.54
C GLN A 37 -4.43 5.26 -11.55
N THR A 38 -5.14 4.86 -12.62
CA THR A 38 -5.72 3.52 -12.74
C THR A 38 -4.67 2.42 -12.92
N THR A 39 -3.44 2.78 -13.24
CA THR A 39 -2.34 1.85 -13.47
C THR A 39 -1.30 1.82 -12.35
N ILE A 40 -1.38 2.76 -11.40
CA ILE A 40 -0.31 3.02 -10.43
C ILE A 40 -0.02 1.83 -9.52
N THR A 41 -1.03 1.17 -8.96
CA THR A 41 -0.84 0.03 -8.06
C THR A 41 -0.03 -1.08 -8.73
N ARG A 42 -0.40 -1.44 -9.96
CA ARG A 42 0.33 -2.43 -10.75
C ARG A 42 1.74 -1.97 -11.09
N ARG A 43 1.89 -0.73 -11.55
CA ARG A 43 3.20 -0.18 -11.97
C ARG A 43 4.21 -0.13 -10.82
N TYR A 44 3.77 0.20 -9.63
CA TYR A 44 4.63 0.17 -8.43
C TYR A 44 5.07 -1.25 -8.09
N THR A 45 4.15 -2.21 -8.16
CA THR A 45 4.48 -3.63 -7.96
C THR A 45 5.43 -4.15 -9.02
N ASP A 46 5.22 -3.82 -10.31
CA ASP A 46 6.11 -4.19 -11.41
C ASP A 46 7.52 -3.60 -11.22
N ALA A 47 7.60 -2.35 -10.75
CA ALA A 47 8.88 -1.70 -10.45
C ALA A 47 9.60 -2.37 -9.27
N ALA A 48 8.87 -2.74 -8.22
CA ALA A 48 9.42 -3.49 -7.08
C ALA A 48 9.96 -4.86 -7.51
N ILE A 49 9.22 -5.59 -8.31
CA ILE A 49 9.65 -6.89 -8.86
C ILE A 49 10.94 -6.72 -9.67
N LYS A 50 10.97 -5.76 -10.60
CA LYS A 50 12.19 -5.47 -11.40
C LYS A 50 13.40 -5.11 -10.54
N PHE A 51 13.17 -4.35 -9.46
CA PHE A 51 14.24 -4.00 -8.53
C PHE A 51 14.79 -5.22 -7.79
N ILE A 52 13.91 -6.13 -7.34
CA ILE A 52 14.28 -7.40 -6.69
C ILE A 52 15.09 -8.27 -7.65
N ASP A 53 14.66 -8.38 -8.92
CA ASP A 53 15.39 -9.14 -9.95
C ASP A 53 16.78 -8.54 -10.21
N ALA A 54 16.87 -7.23 -10.31
CA ALA A 54 18.14 -6.52 -10.54
C ALA A 54 19.12 -6.62 -9.34
N ALA A 55 18.62 -6.91 -8.15
CA ALA A 55 19.47 -7.17 -7.00
C ALA A 55 20.28 -8.48 -7.14
N GLY A 56 19.75 -9.47 -7.89
CA GLY A 56 20.38 -10.79 -8.00
C GLY A 56 20.50 -11.44 -6.63
N ASP A 57 21.72 -11.84 -6.25
CA ASP A 57 22.01 -12.43 -4.94
C ASP A 57 22.36 -11.40 -3.84
N ARG A 58 22.37 -10.13 -4.17
CA ARG A 58 22.63 -9.06 -3.22
C ARG A 58 21.44 -8.84 -2.30
N PRO A 59 21.67 -8.46 -1.02
CA PRO A 59 20.60 -7.99 -0.15
C PRO A 59 19.83 -6.82 -0.77
N PHE A 60 18.54 -6.75 -0.53
CA PHE A 60 17.68 -5.65 -0.99
C PHE A 60 16.77 -5.17 0.14
N PHE A 61 16.39 -3.91 0.05
CA PHE A 61 15.34 -3.29 0.84
C PHE A 61 14.37 -2.59 -0.11
N VAL A 62 13.08 -2.88 0.03
CA VAL A 62 12.01 -2.27 -0.76
C VAL A 62 11.01 -1.63 0.18
N TYR A 63 10.81 -0.32 0.06
CA TYR A 63 9.70 0.39 0.65
C TYR A 63 8.68 0.69 -0.45
N LEU A 64 7.51 0.04 -0.37
CA LEU A 64 6.46 0.09 -1.40
C LEU A 64 5.20 0.76 -0.85
N PRO A 65 5.19 2.09 -0.69
CA PRO A 65 4.03 2.82 -0.20
C PRO A 65 3.03 3.03 -1.34
N HIS A 66 2.02 2.19 -1.42
CA HIS A 66 0.94 2.38 -2.37
C HIS A 66 0.19 3.68 -2.10
N SER A 67 -0.14 4.45 -3.15
CA SER A 67 -0.98 5.65 -3.02
C SER A 67 -2.45 5.31 -2.77
N MET A 68 -2.89 4.11 -3.15
CA MET A 68 -4.20 3.55 -2.80
C MET A 68 -4.09 2.80 -1.44
N PRO A 69 -5.15 2.78 -0.65
CA PRO A 69 -6.54 3.22 -0.89
C PRO A 69 -6.83 4.67 -0.47
N HIS A 70 -5.85 5.57 -0.49
CA HIS A 70 -6.11 6.98 -0.20
C HIS A 70 -6.96 7.62 -1.31
N VAL A 71 -7.97 8.41 -0.94
CA VAL A 71 -8.79 9.15 -1.91
C VAL A 71 -7.99 10.23 -2.64
N PRO A 72 -8.28 10.48 -3.95
CA PRO A 72 -9.29 9.86 -4.79
C PRO A 72 -8.93 8.43 -5.20
N LEU A 73 -9.91 7.54 -5.17
CA LEU A 73 -9.71 6.13 -5.48
C LEU A 73 -9.68 5.89 -6.99
N PHE A 74 -8.75 5.03 -7.42
CA PHE A 74 -8.65 4.58 -8.80
C PHE A 74 -8.34 3.08 -8.80
N ALA A 75 -9.17 2.30 -9.48
CA ALA A 75 -8.93 0.89 -9.76
C ALA A 75 -8.63 0.70 -11.24
N SER A 76 -7.84 -0.31 -11.57
CA SER A 76 -7.61 -0.72 -12.95
C SER A 76 -8.88 -1.30 -13.57
N SER A 77 -8.93 -1.37 -14.91
CA SER A 77 -10.04 -2.02 -15.64
C SER A 77 -10.26 -3.46 -15.22
N ASP A 78 -9.20 -4.13 -14.75
CA ASP A 78 -9.27 -5.52 -14.32
C ASP A 78 -9.95 -5.71 -12.97
N HIS A 79 -10.08 -4.66 -12.17
CA HIS A 79 -10.69 -4.69 -10.83
C HIS A 79 -11.93 -3.81 -10.71
N ALA A 80 -12.05 -2.77 -11.52
CA ALA A 80 -13.16 -1.82 -11.42
C ALA A 80 -14.53 -2.49 -11.60
N GLY A 81 -15.43 -2.24 -10.66
CA GLY A 81 -16.83 -2.73 -10.68
C GLY A 81 -16.99 -4.21 -10.31
N ARG A 82 -15.98 -4.86 -9.74
CA ARG A 82 -16.03 -6.29 -9.36
C ARG A 82 -16.42 -6.52 -7.91
N SER A 83 -15.98 -5.64 -7.03
CA SER A 83 -16.21 -5.82 -5.60
C SER A 83 -17.64 -5.43 -5.20
N PRO A 84 -18.32 -6.22 -4.36
CA PRO A 84 -19.61 -5.83 -3.77
C PRO A 84 -19.50 -4.62 -2.84
N ARG A 85 -18.28 -4.22 -2.48
CA ARG A 85 -17.96 -3.04 -1.65
C ARG A 85 -17.71 -1.78 -2.48
N GLY A 86 -18.02 -1.82 -3.81
CA GLY A 86 -17.80 -0.71 -4.73
C GLY A 86 -16.34 -0.37 -4.94
N LEU A 87 -16.07 0.86 -5.36
CA LEU A 87 -14.72 1.28 -5.74
C LEU A 87 -13.66 1.12 -4.63
N TYR A 88 -14.03 1.28 -3.36
CA TYR A 88 -13.11 1.02 -2.27
C TYR A 88 -12.69 -0.46 -2.21
N GLY A 89 -13.67 -1.36 -2.34
CA GLY A 89 -13.40 -2.79 -2.42
C GLY A 89 -12.56 -3.17 -3.64
N ASP A 90 -12.87 -2.62 -4.82
CA ASP A 90 -12.10 -2.84 -6.04
C ASP A 90 -10.60 -2.50 -5.84
N VAL A 91 -10.34 -1.37 -5.20
CA VAL A 91 -8.98 -0.90 -4.91
C VAL A 91 -8.27 -1.81 -3.91
N ILE A 92 -8.96 -2.27 -2.85
CA ILE A 92 -8.38 -3.20 -1.87
C ILE A 92 -8.08 -4.55 -2.53
N GLU A 93 -8.98 -5.08 -3.35
CA GLU A 93 -8.77 -6.33 -4.08
C GLU A 93 -7.61 -6.22 -5.09
N GLU A 94 -7.41 -5.05 -5.69
CA GLU A 94 -6.26 -4.80 -6.56
C GLU A 94 -4.94 -4.76 -5.79
N ILE A 95 -4.90 -4.14 -4.60
CA ILE A 95 -3.72 -4.15 -3.73
C ILE A 95 -3.41 -5.58 -3.29
N ASP A 96 -4.42 -6.34 -2.88
CA ASP A 96 -4.26 -7.73 -2.47
C ASP A 96 -3.70 -8.60 -3.60
N ALA A 97 -4.28 -8.52 -4.79
CA ALA A 97 -3.81 -9.25 -5.97
C ALA A 97 -2.36 -8.90 -6.33
N ASN A 98 -1.98 -7.62 -6.24
CA ASN A 98 -0.61 -7.18 -6.51
C ASN A 98 0.37 -7.59 -5.41
N THR A 99 -0.06 -7.61 -4.16
CA THR A 99 0.71 -8.20 -3.05
C THR A 99 0.93 -9.69 -3.29
N GLY A 100 -0.12 -10.42 -3.69
CA GLY A 100 -0.02 -11.83 -4.06
C GLY A 100 0.99 -12.08 -5.18
N ARG A 101 0.99 -11.24 -6.22
CA ARG A 101 1.99 -11.30 -7.32
C ARG A 101 3.42 -11.14 -6.81
N LEU A 102 3.65 -10.20 -5.91
CA LEU A 102 4.98 -9.97 -5.31
C LEU A 102 5.44 -11.17 -4.48
N LEU A 103 4.57 -11.72 -3.63
CA LEU A 103 4.88 -12.90 -2.82
C LEU A 103 5.15 -14.14 -3.70
N GLU A 104 4.36 -14.33 -4.73
CA GLU A 104 4.57 -15.42 -5.69
C GLU A 104 5.88 -15.27 -6.46
N HIS A 105 6.25 -14.04 -6.82
CA HIS A 105 7.54 -13.75 -7.44
C HIS A 105 8.71 -14.11 -6.52
N LEU A 106 8.65 -13.72 -5.24
CA LEU A 106 9.68 -14.09 -4.25
C LEU A 106 9.81 -15.61 -4.10
N ARG A 107 8.70 -16.36 -4.12
CA ARG A 107 8.73 -17.83 -4.07
C ARG A 107 9.40 -18.42 -5.31
N LYS A 108 8.99 -17.99 -6.51
CA LYS A 108 9.56 -18.46 -7.79
C LYS A 108 11.05 -18.16 -7.93
N ALA A 109 11.47 -17.01 -7.41
CA ALA A 109 12.87 -16.60 -7.39
C ALA A 109 13.71 -17.30 -6.28
N GLY A 110 13.11 -18.16 -5.45
CA GLY A 110 13.80 -18.84 -4.34
C GLY A 110 14.24 -17.90 -3.22
N LYS A 111 13.63 -16.72 -3.10
CA LYS A 111 14.02 -15.67 -2.14
C LYS A 111 13.14 -15.62 -0.90
N SER A 112 12.02 -16.36 -0.88
CA SER A 112 11.01 -16.28 0.19
C SER A 112 11.56 -16.57 1.58
N ASP A 113 12.41 -17.58 1.72
CA ASP A 113 12.91 -18.05 3.04
C ASP A 113 13.91 -17.08 3.67
N ASN A 114 14.44 -16.15 2.88
CA ASN A 114 15.35 -15.09 3.34
C ASN A 114 14.81 -13.69 3.09
N THR A 115 13.50 -13.53 3.05
CA THR A 115 12.85 -12.21 2.88
C THR A 115 11.76 -12.02 3.92
N LEU A 116 11.91 -10.97 4.75
CA LEU A 116 10.84 -10.48 5.62
C LEU A 116 9.95 -9.55 4.80
N VAL A 117 8.65 -9.85 4.72
CA VAL A 117 7.64 -8.97 4.14
C VAL A 117 6.72 -8.47 5.25
N ILE A 118 6.55 -7.16 5.33
CA ILE A 118 5.62 -6.50 6.26
C ILE A 118 4.58 -5.76 5.43
N PHE A 119 3.31 -6.05 5.69
CA PHE A 119 2.17 -5.32 5.11
C PHE A 119 1.45 -4.58 6.23
N THR A 120 1.30 -3.28 6.09
CA THR A 120 0.65 -2.43 7.10
C THR A 120 0.02 -1.20 6.46
N SER A 121 -0.66 -0.38 7.25
CA SER A 121 -1.14 0.94 6.87
C SER A 121 -0.49 2.01 7.74
N ASP A 122 -0.48 3.25 7.28
CA ASP A 122 0.06 4.40 8.01
C ASP A 122 -0.91 4.97 9.06
N ASN A 123 -2.22 4.80 8.83
CA ASN A 123 -3.28 5.27 9.72
C ASN A 123 -4.61 4.56 9.46
N GLY A 124 -5.56 4.77 10.34
CA GLY A 124 -6.91 4.26 10.20
C GLY A 124 -7.72 4.90 9.06
N PRO A 125 -8.94 4.44 8.81
CA PRO A 125 -9.78 4.84 7.68
C PRO A 125 -10.25 6.30 7.79
N TRP A 126 -10.40 6.95 6.64
CA TRP A 126 -10.88 8.33 6.60
C TRP A 126 -12.41 8.38 6.50
N LEU A 127 -13.08 8.22 7.64
CA LEU A 127 -14.53 8.04 7.75
C LEU A 127 -15.36 9.19 7.11
N ALA A 128 -14.80 10.40 7.00
CA ALA A 128 -15.46 11.53 6.34
C ALA A 128 -15.78 11.30 4.85
N TYR A 129 -15.17 10.30 4.22
CA TYR A 129 -15.43 9.93 2.81
C TYR A 129 -16.45 8.80 2.66
N GLY A 130 -17.11 8.39 3.74
CA GLY A 130 -18.18 7.38 3.69
C GLY A 130 -17.71 6.07 3.05
N ALA A 131 -18.41 5.59 2.04
CA ALA A 131 -18.09 4.34 1.35
C ALA A 131 -16.69 4.30 0.72
N GLN A 132 -16.03 5.44 0.53
CA GLN A 132 -14.67 5.51 0.01
C GLN A 132 -13.60 5.69 1.09
N GLY A 133 -13.99 5.78 2.35
CA GLY A 133 -13.10 6.02 3.48
C GLY A 133 -12.64 4.78 4.21
N GLY A 134 -13.20 3.62 3.91
CA GLY A 134 -12.97 2.38 4.65
C GLY A 134 -13.79 2.30 5.94
N SER A 135 -13.41 1.38 6.83
CA SER A 135 -14.09 1.15 8.11
C SER A 135 -13.09 0.85 9.22
N ALA A 136 -13.29 1.45 10.38
CA ALA A 136 -12.53 1.12 11.59
C ALA A 136 -13.13 -0.10 12.36
N GLY A 137 -14.17 -0.72 11.84
CA GLY A 137 -14.86 -1.81 12.53
C GLY A 137 -15.41 -1.35 13.86
N LEU A 138 -15.03 -2.03 14.93
CA LEU A 138 -15.44 -1.73 16.31
C LEU A 138 -14.60 -0.63 16.99
N LEU A 139 -13.54 -0.15 16.34
CA LEU A 139 -12.65 0.85 16.92
C LEU A 139 -13.28 2.24 16.83
N ARG A 140 -13.05 3.05 17.87
CA ARG A 140 -13.59 4.41 17.94
C ARG A 140 -12.89 5.34 16.94
N ALA A 141 -13.68 6.11 16.20
CA ALA A 141 -13.25 7.16 15.26
C ALA A 141 -12.40 6.62 14.09
N GLY A 142 -11.55 7.45 13.49
CA GLY A 142 -10.74 7.12 12.31
C GLY A 142 -9.62 8.14 12.11
N LYS A 143 -9.06 8.18 10.89
CA LYS A 143 -7.97 9.07 10.47
C LYS A 143 -8.15 10.50 10.98
N GLY A 144 -7.07 11.07 11.51
CA GLY A 144 -7.05 12.42 12.07
C GLY A 144 -7.42 12.49 13.55
N THR A 145 -7.59 11.35 14.22
CA THR A 145 -7.84 11.28 15.66
C THR A 145 -6.80 10.40 16.36
N THR A 146 -6.62 10.59 17.65
CA THR A 146 -5.77 9.76 18.53
C THR A 146 -6.51 8.56 19.14
N PHE A 147 -7.76 8.35 18.75
CA PHE A 147 -8.51 7.15 19.17
C PHE A 147 -8.04 5.92 18.41
N GLU A 148 -8.37 4.74 18.93
CA GLU A 148 -7.98 3.43 18.36
C GLU A 148 -8.28 3.32 16.85
N GLY A 149 -9.44 3.80 16.39
CA GLY A 149 -9.80 3.77 14.97
C GLY A 149 -8.95 4.67 14.08
N GLY A 150 -8.24 5.65 14.66
CA GLY A 150 -7.31 6.52 13.92
C GLY A 150 -5.88 5.99 13.90
N MET A 151 -5.47 5.31 14.96
CA MET A 151 -4.08 4.92 15.20
C MET A 151 -3.83 3.44 14.94
N ARG A 152 -4.76 2.56 15.32
CA ARG A 152 -4.60 1.12 15.19
C ARG A 152 -4.92 0.64 13.80
N VAL A 153 -3.97 -0.02 13.16
CA VAL A 153 -4.06 -0.54 11.81
C VAL A 153 -3.75 -2.04 11.77
N CYS A 154 -4.23 -2.72 10.73
CA CYS A 154 -3.83 -4.09 10.47
C CYS A 154 -2.35 -4.15 10.10
N THR A 155 -1.63 -5.14 10.65
CA THR A 155 -0.25 -5.41 10.31
C THR A 155 -0.05 -6.90 10.14
N LEU A 156 0.57 -7.30 9.06
CA LEU A 156 0.91 -8.68 8.72
C LEU A 156 2.41 -8.78 8.52
N ALA A 157 3.03 -9.81 9.06
CA ALA A 157 4.44 -10.13 8.81
C ALA A 157 4.54 -11.55 8.24
N TRP A 158 5.30 -11.69 7.17
CA TRP A 158 5.50 -12.96 6.49
C TRP A 158 7.00 -13.22 6.30
N TRP A 159 7.48 -14.33 6.83
CA TRP A 159 8.84 -14.80 6.67
C TRP A 159 8.87 -16.31 6.86
N PRO A 160 8.75 -17.10 5.80
CA PRO A 160 8.74 -18.55 5.90
C PRO A 160 9.95 -19.10 6.67
N GLY A 161 9.70 -20.09 7.50
CA GLY A 161 10.74 -20.71 8.34
C GLY A 161 11.23 -19.88 9.54
N ARG A 162 10.84 -18.59 9.66
CA ARG A 162 11.22 -17.72 10.77
C ARG A 162 10.04 -17.22 11.58
N ILE A 163 8.98 -16.82 10.91
CA ILE A 163 7.72 -16.41 11.56
C ILE A 163 6.71 -17.54 11.40
N PRO A 164 6.21 -18.12 12.50
CA PRO A 164 5.21 -19.18 12.43
C PRO A 164 3.94 -18.71 11.75
N ALA A 165 3.39 -19.55 10.84
CA ALA A 165 2.13 -19.24 10.19
C ALA A 165 0.95 -19.23 11.16
N ALA A 166 -0.10 -18.46 10.82
CA ALA A 166 -1.37 -18.38 11.54
C ALA A 166 -1.23 -18.01 13.04
N LYS A 167 -0.21 -17.21 13.39
CA LYS A 167 -0.05 -16.64 14.73
C LYS A 167 -0.54 -15.20 14.75
N THR A 168 -1.12 -14.82 15.88
CA THR A 168 -1.47 -13.43 16.20
C THR A 168 -0.74 -13.00 17.45
N SER A 169 -0.40 -11.71 17.52
CA SER A 169 0.16 -11.07 18.72
C SER A 169 -0.74 -9.91 19.13
N ALA A 170 -0.90 -9.73 20.43
CA ALA A 170 -1.56 -8.58 21.02
C ALA A 170 -0.57 -7.49 21.48
N GLU A 171 0.73 -7.70 21.25
CA GLU A 171 1.76 -6.72 21.57
C GLU A 171 1.54 -5.44 20.78
N VAL A 172 1.71 -4.30 21.44
CA VAL A 172 1.63 -2.99 20.80
C VAL A 172 2.96 -2.71 20.10
N ILE A 173 2.91 -2.56 18.79
CA ILE A 173 4.04 -2.14 17.96
C ILE A 173 3.67 -0.87 17.22
N THR A 174 4.67 -0.10 16.85
CA THR A 174 4.52 1.14 16.09
C THR A 174 5.41 1.15 14.86
N THR A 175 5.17 2.03 13.91
CA THR A 175 6.05 2.19 12.74
C THR A 175 7.47 2.63 13.13
N MET A 176 7.65 3.24 14.31
CA MET A 176 8.97 3.60 14.84
C MET A 176 9.83 2.37 15.19
N ASP A 177 9.20 1.24 15.50
CA ASP A 177 9.90 -0.01 15.82
C ASP A 177 10.49 -0.68 14.58
N LEU A 178 10.05 -0.31 13.37
CA LEU A 178 10.50 -0.92 12.12
C LEU A 178 11.98 -0.64 11.86
N LEU A 179 12.42 0.61 11.99
CA LEU A 179 13.81 0.96 11.70
C LEU A 179 14.81 0.22 12.59
N PRO A 180 14.69 0.24 13.93
CA PRO A 180 15.60 -0.52 14.78
C PRO A 180 15.53 -2.04 14.54
N THR A 181 14.34 -2.58 14.24
CA THR A 181 14.18 -4.00 13.91
C THR A 181 14.94 -4.37 12.63
N LEU A 182 14.78 -3.56 11.57
CA LEU A 182 15.45 -3.80 10.29
C LEU A 182 16.98 -3.63 10.43
N CYS A 183 17.44 -2.65 11.20
CA CYS A 183 18.86 -2.48 11.50
C CYS A 183 19.42 -3.70 12.23
N ALA A 184 18.72 -4.20 13.23
CA ALA A 184 19.15 -5.41 13.97
C ALA A 184 19.21 -6.64 13.05
N LEU A 185 18.22 -6.83 12.17
CA LEU A 185 18.23 -7.91 11.19
C LEU A 185 19.37 -7.79 10.17
N ALA A 186 19.74 -6.56 9.81
CA ALA A 186 20.87 -6.29 8.92
C ALA A 186 22.23 -6.33 9.61
N GLY A 187 22.29 -6.55 10.93
CA GLY A 187 23.52 -6.57 11.71
C GLY A 187 24.17 -5.19 11.89
N VAL A 188 23.38 -4.11 11.78
CA VAL A 188 23.85 -2.73 11.95
C VAL A 188 23.17 -2.06 13.13
N LYS A 189 23.84 -1.08 13.74
CA LYS A 189 23.26 -0.30 14.84
C LYS A 189 22.27 0.71 14.29
N ALA A 190 21.10 0.81 14.91
CA ALA A 190 20.17 1.89 14.64
C ALA A 190 20.74 3.25 15.10
N PRO A 191 20.41 4.35 14.42
CA PRO A 191 20.82 5.69 14.79
C PRO A 191 20.30 6.13 16.15
#